data_e48dfd9cd260d32dea2c71db2e4caf49
#
_entry.id   e48dfd9cd260d32dea2c71db2e4caf49
#
_cell.length_a   1.000
_cell.length_b   1.000
_cell.length_c   1.000
_cell.angle_alpha   90.00
_cell.angle_beta   90.00
_cell.angle_gamma   90.00
#
_symmetry.space_group_name_H-M   'P 1'
#
loop_
_entity.id
_entity.type
_entity.pdbx_description
1 polymer ?
#
loop_
_entity_poly.entity_id
_entity_poly.type
_entity_poly.pdbx_seq_one_letter_code
_entity_poly.pdbx_strand_id
1 'polypeptide(L)'
;RALPDARDGLKPVQRRILYAMQELGLTPDRPYRKCARVVGDVLGKYHPHGDQAVYDALVRLVQSFSSRHPLLDGHGNFGSVDDDPPAAMRYTETRLAPISHQAMLEEIGEDTVDFAPNFDGSQQEPTVLPAQLPFLLLNGCSGIAVGMATSIPPHNLGEVVDGLIALIRKPELSDEKLLELIPGPDFPTGGEVLISSGPVSYTHLRAHETTDN
;
A
#
# COMPACT_ATOMS: atom_id res chain seq x y z
N ARG A 1 -10.42 6.87 -7.83
CA ARG A 1 -10.06 5.42 -7.84
C ARG A 1 -8.57 5.18 -8.09
N ALA A 2 -7.91 6.05 -8.86
CA ALA A 2 -6.50 5.87 -9.23
C ALA A 2 -5.51 6.46 -8.23
N LEU A 3 -5.94 7.39 -7.38
CA LEU A 3 -5.10 8.07 -6.40
C LEU A 3 -5.31 7.47 -4.99
N PRO A 4 -4.25 7.44 -4.16
CA PRO A 4 -4.35 6.99 -2.78
C PRO A 4 -4.95 8.08 -1.89
N ASP A 5 -5.50 7.68 -0.74
CA ASP A 5 -5.75 8.60 0.36
C ASP A 5 -4.42 8.86 1.11
N ALA A 6 -4.12 10.12 1.43
CA ALA A 6 -2.86 10.46 2.10
C ALA A 6 -2.76 9.90 3.53
N ARG A 7 -3.89 9.64 4.18
CA ARG A 7 -3.96 9.18 5.57
C ARG A 7 -3.54 7.72 5.74
N ASP A 8 -3.93 6.84 4.81
CA ASP A 8 -3.60 5.41 4.85
C ASP A 8 -2.72 4.91 3.68
N GLY A 9 -2.47 5.78 2.69
CA GLY A 9 -1.65 5.45 1.53
C GLY A 9 -2.30 4.48 0.54
N LEU A 10 -3.60 4.21 0.65
CA LEU A 10 -4.29 3.15 -0.07
C LEU A 10 -5.23 3.68 -1.15
N LYS A 11 -5.29 2.96 -2.26
CA LYS A 11 -6.37 3.07 -3.24
C LYS A 11 -7.62 2.34 -2.72
N PRO A 12 -8.84 2.72 -3.15
CA PRO A 12 -10.06 2.10 -2.65
C PRO A 12 -10.09 0.56 -2.74
N VAL A 13 -9.60 -0.02 -3.85
CA VAL A 13 -9.57 -1.48 -4.01
C VAL A 13 -8.64 -2.15 -2.99
N GLN A 14 -7.50 -1.54 -2.68
CA GLN A 14 -6.54 -2.05 -1.69
C GLN A 14 -7.13 -2.03 -0.28
N ARG A 15 -7.77 -0.92 0.08
CA ARG A 15 -8.46 -0.76 1.38
C ARG A 15 -9.56 -1.81 1.56
N ARG A 16 -10.35 -2.05 0.53
CA ARG A 16 -11.42 -3.06 0.52
C ARG A 16 -10.89 -4.48 0.65
N ILE A 17 -9.75 -4.79 0.01
CA ILE A 17 -9.08 -6.10 0.15
C ILE A 17 -8.65 -6.31 1.61
N LEU A 18 -7.93 -5.35 2.20
CA LEU A 18 -7.45 -5.46 3.58
C LEU A 18 -8.60 -5.56 4.58
N TYR A 19 -9.64 -4.74 4.41
CA TYR A 19 -10.81 -4.78 5.28
C TYR A 19 -11.59 -6.11 5.15
N ALA A 20 -11.81 -6.61 3.95
CA ALA A 20 -12.46 -7.90 3.75
C ALA A 20 -11.65 -9.05 4.39
N MET A 21 -10.33 -9.00 4.32
CA MET A 21 -9.47 -10.00 4.95
C MET A 21 -9.51 -9.93 6.48
N GLN A 22 -9.62 -8.74 7.06
CA GLN A 22 -9.86 -8.55 8.49
C GLN A 22 -11.20 -9.15 8.92
N GLU A 23 -12.27 -8.86 8.17
CA GLU A 23 -13.61 -9.42 8.40
C GLU A 23 -13.63 -10.97 8.29
N LEU A 24 -12.84 -11.53 7.39
CA LEU A 24 -12.67 -12.98 7.24
C LEU A 24 -11.77 -13.60 8.33
N GLY A 25 -11.19 -12.80 9.21
CA GLY A 25 -10.29 -13.26 10.27
C GLY A 25 -8.98 -13.84 9.74
N LEU A 26 -8.46 -13.32 8.62
CA LEU A 26 -7.22 -13.80 8.00
C LEU A 26 -5.99 -13.11 8.59
N THR A 27 -5.90 -13.12 9.92
CA THR A 27 -4.78 -12.53 10.68
C THR A 27 -3.48 -13.29 10.47
N PRO A 28 -2.31 -12.70 10.77
CA PRO A 28 -1.00 -13.32 10.50
C PRO A 28 -0.77 -14.65 11.19
N ASP A 29 -1.46 -14.91 12.31
CA ASP A 29 -1.40 -16.15 13.09
C ASP A 29 -2.32 -17.25 12.58
N ARG A 30 -3.20 -16.96 11.60
CA ARG A 30 -4.15 -17.91 11.04
C ARG A 30 -3.62 -18.56 9.76
N PRO A 31 -4.17 -19.74 9.40
CA PRO A 31 -3.83 -20.40 8.13
C PRO A 31 -4.15 -19.53 6.93
N TYR A 32 -3.33 -19.67 5.88
CA TYR A 32 -3.60 -19.08 4.57
C TYR A 32 -4.96 -19.52 4.02
N ARG A 33 -5.58 -18.65 3.21
CA ARG A 33 -6.80 -18.93 2.46
C ARG A 33 -6.60 -18.64 0.98
N LYS A 34 -7.31 -19.38 0.13
CA LYS A 34 -7.26 -19.17 -1.32
C LYS A 34 -7.59 -17.72 -1.68
N CYS A 35 -6.78 -17.13 -2.55
CA CYS A 35 -7.01 -15.77 -3.04
C CYS A 35 -8.41 -15.63 -3.70
N ALA A 36 -8.89 -16.66 -4.37
CA ALA A 36 -10.23 -16.69 -4.94
C ALA A 36 -11.34 -16.46 -3.89
N ARG A 37 -11.15 -16.90 -2.65
CA ARG A 37 -12.10 -16.65 -1.55
C ARG A 37 -12.12 -15.17 -1.18
N VAL A 38 -10.96 -14.56 -1.05
CA VAL A 38 -10.83 -13.12 -0.74
C VAL A 38 -11.41 -12.27 -1.85
N VAL A 39 -11.06 -12.56 -3.10
CA VAL A 39 -11.57 -11.85 -4.29
C VAL A 39 -13.10 -11.95 -4.35
N GLY A 40 -13.67 -13.14 -4.14
CA GLY A 40 -15.12 -13.33 -4.12
C GLY A 40 -15.83 -12.50 -3.04
N ASP A 41 -15.27 -12.42 -1.84
CA ASP A 41 -15.84 -11.64 -0.73
C ASP A 41 -15.77 -10.13 -1.02
N VAL A 42 -14.65 -9.64 -1.55
CA VAL A 42 -14.47 -8.24 -1.97
C VAL A 42 -15.47 -7.85 -3.04
N LEU A 43 -15.65 -8.67 -4.07
CA LEU A 43 -16.60 -8.42 -5.15
C LEU A 43 -18.04 -8.39 -4.65
N GLY A 44 -18.40 -9.37 -3.83
CA GLY A 44 -19.75 -9.49 -3.33
C GLY A 44 -20.18 -8.37 -2.38
N LYS A 45 -19.26 -7.87 -1.57
CA LYS A 45 -19.57 -6.91 -0.50
C LYS A 45 -19.21 -5.46 -0.82
N TYR A 46 -18.06 -5.21 -1.49
CA TYR A 46 -17.47 -3.86 -1.51
C TYR A 46 -17.13 -3.32 -2.89
N HIS A 47 -16.77 -4.18 -3.85
CA HIS A 47 -16.15 -3.72 -5.11
C HIS A 47 -16.75 -4.44 -6.33
N PRO A 48 -17.93 -4.02 -6.84
CA PRO A 48 -18.65 -4.70 -7.93
C PRO A 48 -18.01 -4.41 -9.30
N HIS A 49 -16.76 -4.85 -9.48
CA HIS A 49 -15.98 -4.74 -10.72
C HIS A 49 -15.41 -6.11 -11.10
N GLY A 50 -14.58 -6.20 -12.15
CA GLY A 50 -14.01 -7.47 -12.59
C GLY A 50 -13.11 -8.13 -11.53
N ASP A 51 -13.23 -9.44 -11.39
CA ASP A 51 -12.45 -10.27 -10.46
C ASP A 51 -10.93 -10.18 -10.71
N GLN A 52 -10.53 -10.14 -11.99
CA GLN A 52 -9.11 -10.03 -12.36
C GLN A 52 -8.50 -8.74 -11.82
N ALA A 53 -9.19 -7.61 -11.90
CA ALA A 53 -8.68 -6.33 -11.39
C ALA A 53 -8.47 -6.34 -9.86
N VAL A 54 -9.35 -7.02 -9.13
CA VAL A 54 -9.21 -7.20 -7.68
C VAL A 54 -8.05 -8.14 -7.37
N TYR A 55 -7.92 -9.25 -8.14
CA TYR A 55 -6.81 -10.17 -7.96
C TYR A 55 -5.45 -9.53 -8.28
N ASP A 56 -5.35 -8.77 -9.36
CA ASP A 56 -4.12 -8.04 -9.72
C ASP A 56 -3.69 -7.05 -8.63
N ALA A 57 -4.65 -6.36 -8.01
CA ALA A 57 -4.38 -5.49 -6.87
C ALA A 57 -3.90 -6.28 -5.64
N LEU A 58 -4.54 -7.43 -5.34
CA LEU A 58 -4.14 -8.32 -4.26
C LEU A 58 -2.71 -8.84 -4.47
N VAL A 59 -2.39 -9.31 -5.68
CA VAL A 59 -1.05 -9.80 -6.04
C VAL A 59 0.02 -8.78 -5.76
N ARG A 60 -0.20 -7.52 -6.14
CA ARG A 60 0.76 -6.42 -5.89
C ARG A 60 1.00 -6.16 -4.39
N LEU A 61 0.00 -6.38 -3.55
CA LEU A 61 0.14 -6.23 -2.09
C LEU A 61 0.99 -7.35 -1.46
N VAL A 62 1.14 -8.49 -2.14
CA VAL A 62 1.97 -9.64 -1.71
C VAL A 62 3.40 -9.53 -2.23
N GLN A 63 3.60 -8.94 -3.41
CA GLN A 63 4.90 -8.95 -4.11
C GLN A 63 5.94 -8.06 -3.41
N SER A 64 7.02 -8.67 -2.91
CA SER A 64 8.13 -7.96 -2.27
C SER A 64 8.97 -7.10 -3.23
N PHE A 65 8.89 -7.37 -4.53
CA PHE A 65 9.54 -6.55 -5.56
C PHE A 65 8.65 -5.38 -6.05
N SER A 66 7.34 -5.39 -5.74
CA SER A 66 6.41 -4.29 -6.05
C SER A 66 6.14 -3.37 -4.86
N SER A 67 6.21 -3.89 -3.65
CA SER A 67 5.95 -3.14 -2.41
C SER A 67 7.15 -3.23 -1.49
N ARG A 68 7.65 -2.08 -1.01
CA ARG A 68 8.77 -2.05 -0.05
C ARG A 68 8.41 -2.74 1.27
N HIS A 69 7.14 -2.59 1.69
CA HIS A 69 6.55 -3.27 2.84
C HIS A 69 5.26 -3.96 2.39
N PRO A 70 5.32 -5.23 1.95
CA PRO A 70 4.13 -5.98 1.55
C PRO A 70 3.07 -6.00 2.67
N LEU A 71 1.83 -5.68 2.31
CA LEU A 71 0.72 -5.63 3.26
C LEU A 71 0.02 -6.98 3.41
N LEU A 72 0.29 -7.90 2.49
CA LEU A 72 -0.21 -9.27 2.52
C LEU A 72 0.96 -10.25 2.52
N ASP A 73 0.75 -11.36 3.21
CA ASP A 73 1.60 -12.54 3.16
C ASP A 73 0.98 -13.58 2.23
N GLY A 74 1.76 -14.19 1.37
CA GLY A 74 1.28 -15.08 0.32
C GLY A 74 2.04 -16.39 0.24
N HIS A 75 1.32 -17.44 -0.17
CA HIS A 75 1.87 -18.76 -0.42
C HIS A 75 1.48 -19.23 -1.84
N GLY A 76 2.48 -19.56 -2.63
CA GLY A 76 2.33 -19.94 -4.04
C GLY A 76 3.08 -19.01 -4.97
N ASN A 77 2.78 -19.09 -6.28
CA ASN A 77 3.40 -18.25 -7.30
C ASN A 77 2.64 -16.95 -7.49
N PHE A 78 3.22 -15.84 -7.03
CA PHE A 78 2.72 -14.47 -7.22
C PHE A 78 3.47 -13.69 -8.31
N GLY A 79 4.15 -14.38 -9.20
CA GLY A 79 4.95 -13.76 -10.26
C GLY A 79 6.40 -13.51 -9.85
N SER A 80 7.16 -12.95 -10.77
CA SER A 80 8.58 -12.60 -10.56
C SER A 80 8.90 -11.21 -11.09
N VAL A 81 10.09 -10.70 -10.74
CA VAL A 81 10.63 -9.46 -11.27
C VAL A 81 10.92 -9.55 -12.78
N ASP A 82 11.10 -10.75 -13.30
CA ASP A 82 11.33 -11.03 -14.72
C ASP A 82 10.04 -11.12 -15.55
N ASP A 83 8.94 -10.55 -15.02
CA ASP A 83 7.63 -10.48 -15.66
C ASP A 83 6.90 -11.83 -15.84
N ASP A 84 7.27 -12.85 -15.06
CA ASP A 84 6.46 -14.06 -14.99
C ASP A 84 5.12 -13.77 -14.35
N PRO A 85 4.00 -14.19 -14.96
CA PRO A 85 2.68 -13.93 -14.41
C PRO A 85 2.43 -14.74 -13.13
N PRO A 86 1.59 -14.24 -12.21
CA PRO A 86 1.14 -15.02 -11.07
C PRO A 86 0.28 -16.20 -11.51
N ALA A 87 0.26 -17.26 -10.71
CA ALA A 87 -0.68 -18.36 -10.89
C ALA A 87 -2.13 -17.85 -10.70
N ALA A 88 -3.10 -18.59 -11.23
CA ALA A 88 -4.51 -18.25 -11.07
C ALA A 88 -4.91 -18.23 -9.58
N MET A 89 -5.87 -17.35 -9.21
CA MET A 89 -6.30 -17.11 -7.83
C MET A 89 -6.83 -18.35 -7.08
N ARG A 90 -7.19 -19.41 -7.81
CA ARG A 90 -7.60 -20.68 -7.22
C ARG A 90 -6.43 -21.50 -6.65
N TYR A 91 -5.19 -21.20 -7.06
CA TYR A 91 -3.98 -21.89 -6.60
C TYR A 91 -3.25 -21.11 -5.50
N THR A 92 -3.16 -19.79 -5.61
CA THR A 92 -2.46 -18.95 -4.65
C THR A 92 -3.27 -18.77 -3.36
N GLU A 93 -2.55 -18.57 -2.25
CA GLU A 93 -3.12 -18.39 -0.92
C GLU A 93 -2.56 -17.14 -0.26
N THR A 94 -3.34 -16.51 0.61
CA THR A 94 -2.96 -15.26 1.26
C THR A 94 -3.50 -15.15 2.68
N ARG A 95 -2.88 -14.28 3.46
CA ARG A 95 -3.33 -13.76 4.75
C ARG A 95 -2.77 -12.35 4.96
N LEU A 96 -3.21 -11.65 5.99
CA LEU A 96 -2.66 -10.35 6.34
C LEU A 96 -1.19 -10.49 6.78
N ALA A 97 -0.35 -9.56 6.34
CA ALA A 97 1.00 -9.45 6.88
C ALA A 97 0.96 -8.81 8.29
N PRO A 98 1.94 -9.09 9.17
CA PRO A 98 1.97 -8.49 10.52
C PRO A 98 1.87 -6.97 10.50
N ILE A 99 2.58 -6.31 9.58
CA ILE A 99 2.58 -4.85 9.49
C ILE A 99 1.20 -4.27 9.15
N SER A 100 0.44 -4.87 8.23
CA SER A 100 -0.90 -4.39 7.90
C SER A 100 -1.90 -4.66 9.01
N HIS A 101 -1.80 -5.82 9.66
CA HIS A 101 -2.69 -6.16 10.77
C HIS A 101 -2.47 -5.21 11.95
N GLN A 102 -1.23 -5.06 12.41
CA GLN A 102 -0.90 -4.26 13.58
C GLN A 102 -1.02 -2.76 13.34
N ALA A 103 -0.50 -2.25 12.21
CA ALA A 103 -0.37 -0.82 11.98
C ALA A 103 -1.50 -0.19 11.15
N MET A 104 -2.47 -0.98 10.67
CA MET A 104 -3.59 -0.46 9.84
C MET A 104 -4.96 -0.97 10.25
N LEU A 105 -5.08 -2.13 10.91
CA LEU A 105 -6.35 -2.82 11.11
C LEU A 105 -6.70 -3.11 12.57
N GLU A 106 -5.73 -3.11 13.47
CA GLU A 106 -5.94 -3.48 14.87
C GLU A 106 -7.00 -2.60 15.56
N GLU A 107 -6.99 -1.30 15.26
CA GLU A 107 -7.92 -0.34 15.86
C GLU A 107 -9.20 -0.09 15.03
N ILE A 108 -9.46 -0.87 13.97
CA ILE A 108 -10.59 -0.64 13.05
C ILE A 108 -11.96 -0.70 13.74
N GLY A 109 -12.08 -1.46 14.81
CA GLY A 109 -13.30 -1.61 15.60
C GLY A 109 -13.47 -0.62 16.75
N GLU A 110 -12.53 0.32 16.93
CA GLU A 110 -12.45 1.20 18.10
C GLU A 110 -13.00 2.61 17.86
N ASP A 111 -13.88 2.76 16.85
CA ASP A 111 -14.49 4.05 16.46
C ASP A 111 -13.44 5.11 16.07
N THR A 112 -12.33 4.67 15.51
CA THR A 112 -11.19 5.52 15.11
C THR A 112 -11.34 6.13 13.73
N VAL A 113 -12.21 5.55 12.89
CA VAL A 113 -12.44 5.97 11.50
C VAL A 113 -13.93 5.92 11.14
N ASP A 114 -14.33 6.77 10.19
CA ASP A 114 -15.69 6.79 9.69
C ASP A 114 -15.97 5.61 8.74
N PHE A 115 -17.18 5.10 8.83
CA PHE A 115 -17.73 4.09 7.95
C PHE A 115 -18.78 4.70 7.02
N ALA A 116 -18.89 4.17 5.82
CA ALA A 116 -19.90 4.55 4.84
C ALA A 116 -20.59 3.31 4.28
N PRO A 117 -21.87 3.41 3.83
CA PRO A 117 -22.50 2.33 3.13
C PRO A 117 -21.73 1.90 1.89
N ASN A 118 -21.70 0.59 1.63
CA ASN A 118 -21.17 0.05 0.38
C ASN A 118 -22.07 0.40 -0.82
N PHE A 119 -21.77 -0.14 -2.01
CA PHE A 119 -22.43 0.20 -3.26
C PHE A 119 -23.96 -0.08 -3.29
N ASP A 120 -24.47 -1.04 -2.51
CA ASP A 120 -25.88 -1.42 -2.44
C ASP A 120 -26.52 -1.13 -1.08
N GLY A 121 -25.79 -0.56 -0.15
CA GLY A 121 -26.25 -0.22 1.21
C GLY A 121 -26.40 -1.41 2.16
N SER A 122 -26.02 -2.62 1.74
CA SER A 122 -26.16 -3.85 2.54
C SER A 122 -25.07 -4.01 3.61
N GLN A 123 -23.91 -3.36 3.41
CA GLN A 123 -22.75 -3.44 4.28
C GLN A 123 -22.20 -2.04 4.57
N GLN A 124 -21.37 -1.94 5.60
CA GLN A 124 -20.57 -0.76 5.88
C GLN A 124 -19.11 -1.03 5.52
N GLU A 125 -18.44 -0.05 4.94
CA GLU A 125 -16.99 -0.10 4.67
C GLU A 125 -16.29 1.12 5.26
N PRO A 126 -15.04 0.99 5.75
CA PRO A 126 -14.30 2.12 6.27
C PRO A 126 -13.93 3.08 5.14
N THR A 127 -14.07 4.39 5.38
CA THR A 127 -13.65 5.42 4.42
C THR A 127 -12.13 5.53 4.32
N VAL A 128 -11.44 5.18 5.41
CA VAL A 128 -9.98 5.13 5.54
C VAL A 128 -9.63 4.09 6.59
N LEU A 129 -8.45 3.47 6.54
CA LEU A 129 -7.98 2.60 7.62
C LEU A 129 -7.26 3.42 8.71
N PRO A 130 -7.30 3.00 9.99
CA PRO A 130 -6.63 3.67 11.10
C PRO A 130 -5.12 3.44 11.07
N ALA A 131 -4.45 3.92 10.02
CA ALA A 131 -3.02 3.73 9.82
C ALA A 131 -2.20 4.51 10.87
N GLN A 132 -1.40 3.79 11.63
CA GLN A 132 -0.50 4.34 12.66
C GLN A 132 0.83 4.84 12.08
N LEU A 133 1.13 4.48 10.83
CA LEU A 133 2.34 4.87 10.10
C LEU A 133 1.96 5.52 8.76
N PRO A 134 2.80 6.43 8.23
CA PRO A 134 2.54 7.09 6.95
C PRO A 134 2.83 6.15 5.77
N PHE A 135 1.94 5.19 5.51
CA PHE A 135 2.11 4.17 4.48
C PHE A 135 2.25 4.75 3.07
N LEU A 136 1.73 5.96 2.83
CA LEU A 136 1.97 6.66 1.57
C LEU A 136 3.45 6.91 1.31
N LEU A 137 4.24 7.22 2.34
CA LEU A 137 5.69 7.35 2.23
C LEU A 137 6.39 6.00 2.24
N LEU A 138 5.95 5.06 3.08
CA LEU A 138 6.60 3.76 3.24
C LEU A 138 6.55 2.92 1.97
N ASN A 139 5.40 2.85 1.31
CA ASN A 139 5.20 2.05 0.10
C ASN A 139 5.16 2.88 -1.19
N GLY A 140 5.06 4.20 -1.06
CA GLY A 140 4.84 5.05 -2.21
C GLY A 140 3.50 4.80 -2.89
N CYS A 141 3.29 5.43 -4.02
CA CYS A 141 2.14 5.18 -4.88
C CYS A 141 2.39 5.72 -6.28
N SER A 142 1.96 4.97 -7.28
CA SER A 142 1.87 5.44 -8.67
C SER A 142 0.43 5.32 -9.15
N GLY A 143 -0.06 6.33 -9.85
CA GLY A 143 -1.42 6.33 -10.38
C GLY A 143 -1.67 7.48 -11.36
N ILE A 144 -2.48 7.20 -12.37
CA ILE A 144 -2.88 8.18 -13.39
C ILE A 144 -4.40 8.31 -13.34
N ALA A 145 -4.87 9.52 -13.08
CA ALA A 145 -6.28 9.91 -13.10
C ALA A 145 -6.53 10.93 -14.19
N VAL A 146 -7.80 11.21 -14.49
CA VAL A 146 -8.14 12.28 -15.41
C VAL A 146 -7.74 13.63 -14.81
N GLY A 147 -6.87 14.35 -15.49
CA GLY A 147 -6.41 15.68 -15.07
C GLY A 147 -5.29 15.70 -14.02
N MET A 148 -4.88 14.56 -13.47
CA MET A 148 -3.74 14.50 -12.53
C MET A 148 -3.11 13.12 -12.46
N ALA A 149 -1.84 13.07 -12.07
CA ALA A 149 -1.10 11.85 -11.82
C ALA A 149 -0.33 11.97 -10.50
N THR A 150 0.00 10.82 -9.90
CA THR A 150 0.86 10.73 -8.73
C THR A 150 1.97 9.72 -8.98
N SER A 151 3.16 10.02 -8.49
CA SER A 151 4.31 9.11 -8.48
C SER A 151 5.12 9.43 -7.23
N ILE A 152 4.93 8.64 -6.18
CA ILE A 152 5.60 8.78 -4.89
C ILE A 152 6.42 7.52 -4.68
N PRO A 153 7.76 7.62 -4.58
CA PRO A 153 8.61 6.46 -4.31
C PRO A 153 8.46 5.99 -2.86
N PRO A 154 8.78 4.72 -2.56
CA PRO A 154 8.83 4.21 -1.20
C PRO A 154 10.04 4.73 -0.43
N HIS A 155 9.97 4.67 0.92
CA HIS A 155 11.02 5.16 1.82
C HIS A 155 11.34 4.15 2.91
N ASN A 156 12.52 4.32 3.51
CA ASN A 156 12.99 3.47 4.60
C ASN A 156 12.16 3.68 5.86
N LEU A 157 11.72 2.57 6.48
CA LEU A 157 10.88 2.62 7.69
C LEU A 157 11.58 3.32 8.85
N GLY A 158 12.87 3.03 9.09
CA GLY A 158 13.65 3.65 10.18
C GLY A 158 13.75 5.16 10.01
N GLU A 159 14.10 5.63 8.82
CA GLU A 159 14.20 7.06 8.48
C GLU A 159 12.85 7.78 8.63
N VAL A 160 11.77 7.16 8.15
CA VAL A 160 10.41 7.73 8.29
C VAL A 160 9.99 7.82 9.75
N VAL A 161 10.30 6.81 10.57
CA VAL A 161 10.01 6.83 12.02
C VAL A 161 10.84 7.90 12.73
N ASP A 162 12.11 8.06 12.40
CA ASP A 162 12.95 9.12 12.95
C ASP A 162 12.43 10.51 12.59
N GLY A 163 11.99 10.68 11.34
CA GLY A 163 11.31 11.91 10.88
C GLY A 163 10.02 12.20 11.66
N LEU A 164 9.19 11.19 11.90
CA LEU A 164 7.96 11.32 12.70
C LEU A 164 8.27 11.71 14.15
N ILE A 165 9.23 11.06 14.78
CA ILE A 165 9.65 11.38 16.15
C ILE A 165 10.13 12.83 16.23
N ALA A 166 10.91 13.27 15.24
CA ALA A 166 11.39 14.65 15.19
C ALA A 166 10.24 15.66 15.05
N LEU A 167 9.25 15.38 14.18
CA LEU A 167 8.06 16.22 14.00
C LEU A 167 7.16 16.25 15.24
N ILE A 168 6.97 15.14 15.93
CA ILE A 168 6.20 15.09 17.18
C ILE A 168 6.88 15.94 18.25
N ARG A 169 8.21 15.87 18.37
CA ARG A 169 8.99 16.64 19.34
C ARG A 169 9.04 18.12 18.98
N LYS A 170 9.04 18.45 17.69
CA LYS A 170 9.12 19.80 17.19
C LYS A 170 8.24 19.94 15.92
N PRO A 171 6.95 20.28 16.07
CA PRO A 171 6.00 20.40 14.95
C PRO A 171 6.42 21.40 13.87
N GLU A 172 7.24 22.38 14.23
CA GLU A 172 7.78 23.41 13.33
C GLU A 172 9.16 23.06 12.77
N LEU A 173 9.45 21.77 12.61
CA LEU A 173 10.67 21.33 11.98
C LEU A 173 10.69 21.80 10.53
N SER A 174 11.81 22.38 10.08
CA SER A 174 11.92 22.81 8.69
C SER A 174 12.07 21.62 7.73
N ASP A 175 11.64 21.82 6.48
CA ASP A 175 11.70 20.80 5.43
C ASP A 175 13.15 20.32 5.19
N GLU A 176 14.13 21.21 5.27
CA GLU A 176 15.55 20.86 5.11
C GLU A 176 16.00 19.83 6.16
N LYS A 177 15.57 20.03 7.43
CA LYS A 177 15.91 19.07 8.50
C LYS A 177 15.17 17.78 8.38
N LEU A 178 13.92 17.80 7.86
CA LEU A 178 13.18 16.59 7.58
C LEU A 178 13.85 15.79 6.45
N LEU A 179 14.32 16.46 5.40
CA LEU A 179 15.07 15.84 4.30
C LEU A 179 16.44 15.30 4.72
N GLU A 180 17.06 15.81 5.79
CA GLU A 180 18.25 15.21 6.39
C GLU A 180 17.96 13.87 7.05
N LEU A 181 16.76 13.70 7.62
CA LEU A 181 16.32 12.46 8.28
C LEU A 181 15.78 11.43 7.29
N ILE A 182 15.14 11.89 6.20
CA ILE A 182 14.60 11.06 5.11
C ILE A 182 15.28 11.52 3.81
N PRO A 183 16.53 11.11 3.58
CA PRO A 183 17.36 11.69 2.52
C PRO A 183 16.96 11.27 1.10
N GLY A 184 16.21 10.19 0.95
CA GLY A 184 15.84 9.70 -0.37
C GLY A 184 14.96 8.46 -0.36
N PRO A 185 14.59 7.96 -1.56
CA PRO A 185 13.78 6.77 -1.70
C PRO A 185 14.54 5.50 -1.31
N ASP A 186 13.79 4.48 -0.89
CA ASP A 186 14.27 3.13 -0.60
C ASP A 186 13.48 2.13 -1.45
N PHE A 187 14.02 1.76 -2.60
CA PHE A 187 13.33 0.90 -3.56
C PHE A 187 13.35 -0.57 -3.15
N PRO A 188 12.26 -1.34 -3.36
CA PRO A 188 12.15 -2.73 -2.96
C PRO A 188 13.18 -3.65 -3.64
N THR A 189 13.69 -3.28 -4.82
CA THR A 189 14.70 -4.04 -5.58
C THR A 189 16.12 -3.49 -5.41
N GLY A 190 16.34 -2.53 -4.49
CA GLY A 190 17.67 -2.00 -4.19
C GLY A 190 18.23 -1.04 -5.25
N GLY A 191 17.36 -0.37 -6.00
CA GLY A 191 17.78 0.68 -6.93
C GLY A 191 18.51 1.83 -6.22
N GLU A 192 19.53 2.40 -6.86
CA GLU A 192 20.33 3.51 -6.33
C GLU A 192 19.97 4.82 -7.03
N VAL A 193 19.94 5.92 -6.27
CA VAL A 193 19.76 7.27 -6.80
C VAL A 193 21.10 8.01 -6.72
N LEU A 194 21.66 8.33 -7.86
CA LEU A 194 22.90 9.12 -7.94
C LEU A 194 22.56 10.60 -7.99
N ILE A 195 23.00 11.35 -6.97
CA ILE A 195 22.77 12.79 -6.85
C ILE A 195 24.12 13.51 -6.95
N SER A 196 24.23 14.44 -7.88
CA SER A 196 25.46 15.20 -8.09
C SER A 196 25.65 16.38 -7.12
N SER A 197 24.58 16.94 -6.55
CA SER A 197 24.64 18.01 -5.51
C SER A 197 23.23 18.39 -4.99
N GLY A 198 23.08 18.53 -3.68
CA GLY A 198 21.89 19.08 -3.00
C GLY A 198 20.78 18.08 -2.69
N PRO A 199 19.80 18.46 -1.84
CA PRO A 199 18.66 17.62 -1.53
C PRO A 199 17.83 17.36 -2.78
N VAL A 200 17.41 16.11 -2.99
CA VAL A 200 16.57 15.72 -4.14
C VAL A 200 15.17 16.28 -3.96
N SER A 201 14.83 17.24 -4.79
CA SER A 201 13.41 17.52 -5.03
C SER A 201 12.85 16.36 -5.90
N TYR A 202 11.81 15.68 -5.44
CA TYR A 202 11.14 14.58 -6.19
C TYR A 202 10.67 14.97 -7.61
N THR A 203 10.62 16.25 -7.91
CA THR A 203 10.34 16.78 -9.25
C THR A 203 11.43 16.47 -10.27
N HIS A 204 12.68 16.19 -9.84
CA HIS A 204 13.80 15.86 -10.74
C HIS A 204 13.87 14.38 -11.12
N LEU A 205 13.28 13.46 -10.34
CA LEU A 205 13.21 12.03 -10.68
C LEU A 205 12.33 11.75 -11.90
N ARG A 206 11.41 12.64 -12.23
CA ARG A 206 10.54 12.52 -13.43
C ARG A 206 11.27 12.71 -14.76
N ALA A 207 12.40 13.42 -14.78
CA ALA A 207 13.07 13.76 -16.03
C ALA A 207 13.95 12.62 -16.59
N HIS A 208 14.32 11.64 -15.78
CA HIS A 208 15.20 10.55 -16.19
C HIS A 208 14.49 9.25 -16.59
N GLU A 209 13.25 9.05 -16.20
CA GLU A 209 12.47 7.85 -16.58
C GLU A 209 11.89 7.90 -18.01
N THR A 210 12.01 9.02 -18.71
CA THR A 210 11.39 9.20 -20.05
C THR A 210 12.37 9.16 -21.21
N THR A 211 13.64 8.79 -21.02
CA THR A 211 14.66 8.85 -22.08
C THR A 211 15.23 7.51 -22.53
N ASP A 212 14.70 6.38 -22.14
CA ASP A 212 15.05 5.09 -22.73
C ASP A 212 13.83 4.44 -23.40
N ASN A 213 13.72 4.71 -24.70
CA ASN A 213 13.05 3.90 -25.69
C ASN A 213 14.09 3.17 -26.52
#